data_378680a877bcca57488ab3e685a7d30f
#
_entry.id   378680a877bcca57488ab3e685a7d30f
#
_cell.length_a   1.000
_cell.length_b   1.000
_cell.length_c   1.000
_cell.angle_alpha   90.00
_cell.angle_beta   90.00
_cell.angle_gamma   90.00
#
_symmetry.space_group_name_H-M   'P 1'
#
loop_
_entity.id
_entity.type
_entity.pdbx_description
1 polymer ?
#
loop_
_entity_poly.entity_id
_entity_poly.type
_entity_poly.pdbx_seq_one_letter_code
_entity_poly.pdbx_strand_id
1 'polypeptide(L)'
;MNTPGHPQIALLFPSQHAEATAVLGRAFVDDPLTRAIIGDISDAGTRATRMAHLFSVILTEQRHSGQPVLGVVHDGRVRAAAIIEQVMRPSSSAATVIRGLTLIPELVRAGGLSGVMRAVSTLDTLLKHRPAEPHIYLNVLGVEPELQRRHYGVALLDYLRDQAALRSDLAGVYLETATEANVAYYSHVGYQVIGEIRPLDVRMWRMLQPRIA
;
A
#
# COMPACT_ATOMS: atom_id res chain seq x y z
N MET A 1 23.09 -18.84 -16.17
CA MET A 1 23.93 -18.12 -15.18
C MET A 1 23.20 -16.82 -14.87
N ASN A 2 22.52 -16.74 -13.72
CA ASN A 2 21.84 -15.51 -13.31
C ASN A 2 22.89 -14.52 -12.80
N THR A 3 22.97 -13.37 -13.45
CA THR A 3 23.77 -12.25 -12.97
C THR A 3 23.20 -11.78 -11.62
N PRO A 4 23.98 -11.76 -10.53
CA PRO A 4 23.49 -11.23 -9.26
C PRO A 4 23.46 -9.71 -9.38
N GLY A 5 22.25 -9.10 -9.34
CA GLY A 5 22.37 -7.66 -9.25
C GLY A 5 21.12 -6.81 -9.23
N HIS A 6 20.12 -7.01 -9.99
CA HIS A 6 18.99 -6.08 -9.91
C HIS A 6 17.72 -6.77 -9.38
N PRO A 7 16.98 -6.12 -8.44
CA PRO A 7 15.73 -6.65 -7.94
C PRO A 7 14.75 -6.82 -9.10
N GLN A 8 14.36 -8.06 -9.39
CA GLN A 8 13.45 -8.36 -10.48
C GLN A 8 12.02 -8.10 -10.02
N ILE A 9 11.38 -7.08 -10.61
CA ILE A 9 9.98 -6.77 -10.34
C ILE A 9 9.13 -7.76 -11.11
N ALA A 10 8.16 -8.35 -10.42
CA ALA A 10 7.21 -9.30 -10.98
C ALA A 10 5.79 -9.01 -10.48
N LEU A 11 4.81 -9.40 -11.29
CA LEU A 11 3.44 -9.57 -10.81
C LEU A 11 3.41 -10.79 -9.87
N LEU A 12 2.93 -10.59 -8.66
CA LEU A 12 2.81 -11.69 -7.70
C LEU A 12 1.58 -12.53 -8.01
N PHE A 13 1.80 -13.86 -8.06
CA PHE A 13 0.72 -14.81 -8.19
C PHE A 13 -0.04 -14.96 -6.87
N PRO A 14 -1.33 -15.41 -6.88
CA PRO A 14 -2.10 -15.66 -5.67
C PRO A 14 -1.41 -16.56 -4.64
N SER A 15 -0.59 -17.53 -5.08
CA SER A 15 0.22 -18.39 -4.21
C SER A 15 1.29 -17.66 -3.42
N GLN A 16 1.70 -16.46 -3.85
CA GLN A 16 2.71 -15.62 -3.21
C GLN A 16 2.09 -14.54 -2.28
N HIS A 17 0.76 -14.40 -2.29
CA HIS A 17 0.08 -13.36 -1.50
C HIS A 17 0.26 -13.56 0.01
N ALA A 18 0.28 -14.79 0.50
CA ALA A 18 0.53 -15.05 1.93
C ALA A 18 1.94 -14.58 2.36
N GLU A 19 2.95 -14.77 1.50
CA GLU A 19 4.29 -14.27 1.77
C GLU A 19 4.35 -12.74 1.68
N ALA A 20 3.70 -12.15 0.69
CA ALA A 20 3.59 -10.69 0.55
C ALA A 20 2.93 -10.04 1.79
N THR A 21 1.83 -10.60 2.31
CA THR A 21 1.18 -10.08 3.52
C THR A 21 2.07 -10.17 4.75
N ALA A 22 2.87 -11.23 4.87
CA ALA A 22 3.83 -11.38 5.96
C ALA A 22 4.96 -10.32 5.88
N VAL A 23 5.48 -10.06 4.68
CA VAL A 23 6.46 -8.98 4.45
C VAL A 23 5.86 -7.63 4.82
N LEU A 24 4.65 -7.32 4.33
CA LEU A 24 3.97 -6.07 4.65
C LEU A 24 3.69 -5.95 6.16
N GLY A 25 3.26 -7.02 6.81
CA GLY A 25 3.02 -7.04 8.26
C GLY A 25 4.26 -6.63 9.06
N ARG A 26 5.45 -7.11 8.67
CA ARG A 26 6.73 -6.73 9.30
C ARG A 26 7.17 -5.32 8.92
N ALA A 27 6.99 -4.93 7.67
CA ALA A 27 7.39 -3.60 7.19
C ALA A 27 6.60 -2.47 7.85
N PHE A 28 5.33 -2.72 8.20
CA PHE A 28 4.41 -1.73 8.77
C PHE A 28 4.19 -1.88 10.28
N VAL A 29 5.02 -2.66 10.98
CA VAL A 29 4.85 -2.98 12.41
C VAL A 29 4.75 -1.72 13.30
N ASP A 30 5.40 -0.63 12.90
CA ASP A 30 5.41 0.65 13.62
C ASP A 30 4.74 1.79 12.82
N ASP A 31 4.06 1.50 11.72
CA ASP A 31 3.36 2.53 10.95
C ASP A 31 2.21 3.14 11.76
N PRO A 32 2.12 4.47 11.88
CA PRO A 32 1.14 5.14 12.73
C PRO A 32 -0.31 4.85 12.36
N LEU A 33 -0.64 4.82 11.05
CA LEU A 33 -2.01 4.59 10.59
C LEU A 33 -2.46 3.14 10.82
N THR A 34 -1.62 2.18 10.43
CA THR A 34 -1.96 0.76 10.61
C THR A 34 -2.08 0.42 12.10
N ARG A 35 -1.23 0.99 12.96
CA ARG A 35 -1.36 0.88 14.42
C ARG A 35 -2.67 1.46 14.93
N ALA A 36 -3.06 2.64 14.46
CA ALA A 36 -4.33 3.24 14.83
C ALA A 36 -5.52 2.35 14.43
N ILE A 37 -5.45 1.68 13.28
CA ILE A 37 -6.51 0.76 12.81
C ILE A 37 -6.59 -0.50 13.68
N ILE A 38 -5.48 -1.20 13.92
CA ILE A 38 -5.49 -2.48 14.66
C ILE A 38 -5.63 -2.31 16.17
N GLY A 39 -5.36 -1.11 16.69
CA GLY A 39 -5.37 -0.79 18.11
C GLY A 39 -4.00 -0.96 18.78
N ASP A 40 -3.93 -0.57 20.04
CA ASP A 40 -2.68 -0.64 20.81
C ASP A 40 -2.35 -2.09 21.20
N ILE A 41 -1.20 -2.57 20.75
CA ILE A 41 -0.69 -3.90 20.99
C ILE A 41 0.80 -3.77 21.32
N SER A 42 1.19 -4.11 22.53
CA SER A 42 2.57 -3.98 23.01
C SER A 42 3.53 -4.96 22.34
N ASP A 43 3.09 -6.22 22.13
CA ASP A 43 3.92 -7.25 21.52
C ASP A 43 4.08 -7.06 20.00
N ALA A 44 5.33 -6.88 19.55
CA ALA A 44 5.64 -6.63 18.14
C ALA A 44 5.30 -7.81 17.20
N GLY A 45 5.44 -9.05 17.67
CA GLY A 45 5.08 -10.24 16.90
C GLY A 45 3.58 -10.32 16.65
N THR A 46 2.78 -10.09 17.70
CA THR A 46 1.32 -10.03 17.62
C THR A 46 0.89 -8.87 16.72
N ARG A 47 1.54 -7.69 16.80
CA ARG A 47 1.28 -6.57 15.90
C ARG A 47 1.51 -6.97 14.44
N ALA A 48 2.68 -7.52 14.12
CA ALA A 48 3.01 -7.93 12.75
C ALA A 48 2.00 -8.93 12.18
N THR A 49 1.55 -9.89 13.01
CA THR A 49 0.52 -10.86 12.63
C THR A 49 -0.82 -10.18 12.33
N ARG A 50 -1.27 -9.26 13.19
CA ARG A 50 -2.52 -8.52 12.95
C ARG A 50 -2.45 -7.59 11.76
N MET A 51 -1.30 -6.97 11.52
CA MET A 51 -1.05 -6.19 10.30
C MET A 51 -1.07 -7.07 9.05
N ALA A 52 -0.51 -8.27 9.10
CA ALA A 52 -0.62 -9.23 8.01
C ALA A 52 -2.09 -9.58 7.70
N HIS A 53 -2.96 -9.73 8.71
CA HIS A 53 -4.40 -9.88 8.48
C HIS A 53 -5.02 -8.63 7.84
N LEU A 54 -4.66 -7.43 8.25
CA LEU A 54 -5.13 -6.19 7.61
C LEU A 54 -4.73 -6.15 6.13
N PHE A 55 -3.47 -6.46 5.81
CA PHE A 55 -3.00 -6.50 4.43
C PHE A 55 -3.61 -7.65 3.62
N SER A 56 -3.98 -8.77 4.25
CA SER A 56 -4.70 -9.85 3.57
C SER A 56 -6.08 -9.41 3.07
N VAL A 57 -6.73 -8.51 3.80
CA VAL A 57 -7.99 -7.86 3.36
C VAL A 57 -7.76 -7.09 2.08
N ILE A 58 -6.74 -6.22 2.07
CA ILE A 58 -6.43 -5.37 0.90
C ILE A 58 -6.05 -6.26 -0.30
N LEU A 59 -5.22 -7.28 -0.11
CA LEU A 59 -4.83 -8.20 -1.18
C LEU A 59 -6.00 -9.05 -1.71
N THR A 60 -6.95 -9.41 -0.85
CA THR A 60 -8.16 -10.11 -1.27
C THR A 60 -9.04 -9.22 -2.13
N GLU A 61 -9.20 -7.94 -1.77
CA GLU A 61 -9.92 -6.96 -2.59
C GLU A 61 -9.21 -6.73 -3.93
N GLN A 62 -7.87 -6.61 -3.94
CA GLN A 62 -7.09 -6.51 -5.18
C GLN A 62 -7.38 -7.67 -6.14
N ARG A 63 -7.40 -8.89 -5.62
CA ARG A 63 -7.70 -10.07 -6.41
C ARG A 63 -9.12 -10.04 -6.99
N HIS A 64 -10.10 -9.60 -6.22
CA HIS A 64 -11.50 -9.50 -6.67
C HIS A 64 -11.70 -8.39 -7.71
N SER A 65 -10.95 -7.31 -7.61
CA SER A 65 -11.00 -6.19 -8.55
C SER A 65 -10.11 -6.37 -9.78
N GLY A 66 -9.33 -7.46 -9.84
CA GLY A 66 -8.40 -7.74 -10.94
C GLY A 66 -7.21 -6.77 -11.00
N GLN A 67 -6.95 -6.05 -9.91
CA GLN A 67 -5.83 -5.11 -9.84
C GLN A 67 -4.52 -5.86 -9.54
N PRO A 68 -3.38 -5.42 -10.11
CA PRO A 68 -2.12 -6.12 -9.95
C PRO A 68 -1.51 -5.91 -8.55
N VAL A 69 -0.82 -6.94 -8.07
CA VAL A 69 0.08 -6.86 -6.93
C VAL A 69 1.50 -7.04 -7.46
N LEU A 70 2.35 -6.06 -7.23
CA LEU A 70 3.75 -6.10 -7.63
C LEU A 70 4.61 -6.60 -6.47
N GLY A 71 5.71 -7.24 -6.78
CA GLY A 71 6.69 -7.62 -5.78
C GLY A 71 8.09 -7.73 -6.36
N VAL A 72 9.04 -7.76 -5.46
CA VAL A 72 10.42 -8.16 -5.77
C VAL A 72 10.63 -9.55 -5.21
N VAL A 73 10.94 -10.48 -6.11
CA VAL A 73 11.27 -11.87 -5.75
C VAL A 73 12.78 -12.05 -5.85
N HIS A 74 13.39 -12.50 -4.76
CA HIS A 74 14.81 -12.78 -4.69
C HIS A 74 15.02 -14.12 -3.98
N ASP A 75 15.80 -15.03 -4.57
CA ASP A 75 15.98 -16.41 -4.10
C ASP A 75 14.65 -17.16 -3.89
N GLY A 76 13.72 -16.98 -4.82
CA GLY A 76 12.40 -17.63 -4.79
C GLY A 76 11.46 -17.10 -3.71
N ARG A 77 11.80 -16.03 -3.00
CA ARG A 77 11.00 -15.44 -1.92
C ARG A 77 10.60 -14.00 -2.21
N VAL A 78 9.41 -13.61 -1.78
CA VAL A 78 8.97 -12.22 -1.84
C VAL A 78 9.75 -11.41 -0.80
N ARG A 79 10.44 -10.36 -1.25
CA ARG A 79 11.27 -9.47 -0.42
C ARG A 79 10.72 -8.06 -0.31
N ALA A 80 9.90 -7.67 -1.26
CA ALA A 80 9.14 -6.43 -1.22
C ALA A 80 7.81 -6.66 -1.93
N ALA A 81 6.77 -5.92 -1.53
CA ALA A 81 5.48 -5.95 -2.17
C ALA A 81 4.91 -4.54 -2.29
N ALA A 82 4.22 -4.28 -3.40
CA ALA A 82 3.46 -3.06 -3.62
C ALA A 82 2.04 -3.41 -4.08
N ILE A 83 1.06 -2.84 -3.41
CA ILE A 83 -0.36 -2.93 -3.75
C ILE A 83 -0.72 -1.65 -4.48
N ILE A 84 -1.16 -1.78 -5.72
CA ILE A 84 -1.47 -0.63 -6.57
C ILE A 84 -2.88 -0.72 -7.13
N GLU A 85 -3.49 0.42 -7.41
CA GLU A 85 -4.80 0.53 -8.06
C GLU A 85 -4.69 1.50 -9.24
N GLN A 86 -5.20 1.13 -10.39
CA GLN A 86 -5.39 2.06 -11.49
C GLN A 86 -6.73 2.77 -11.32
N VAL A 87 -6.69 4.01 -10.85
CA VAL A 87 -7.89 4.83 -10.61
C VAL A 87 -8.19 5.60 -11.89
N MET A 88 -9.19 5.15 -12.65
CA MET A 88 -9.62 5.80 -13.90
C MET A 88 -10.77 6.77 -13.69
N ARG A 89 -11.56 6.58 -12.64
CA ARG A 89 -12.68 7.44 -12.23
C ARG A 89 -12.85 7.35 -10.73
N PRO A 90 -13.35 8.40 -10.06
CA PRO A 90 -13.72 8.32 -8.66
C PRO A 90 -14.71 7.16 -8.45
N SER A 91 -14.34 6.23 -7.57
CA SER A 91 -15.20 5.09 -7.23
C SER A 91 -16.42 5.58 -6.47
N SER A 92 -17.61 5.10 -6.84
CA SER A 92 -18.78 5.30 -5.99
C SER A 92 -18.63 4.47 -4.70
N SER A 93 -18.80 5.11 -3.56
CA SER A 93 -18.64 4.49 -2.23
C SER A 93 -19.47 3.21 -2.02
N ALA A 94 -20.61 3.08 -2.67
CA ALA A 94 -21.54 1.95 -2.49
C ALA A 94 -20.95 0.58 -2.92
N ALA A 95 -20.30 0.51 -4.09
CA ALA A 95 -19.72 -0.75 -4.58
C ALA A 95 -18.53 -1.21 -3.70
N THR A 96 -17.76 -0.25 -3.18
CA THR A 96 -16.64 -0.52 -2.27
C THR A 96 -17.14 -1.02 -0.91
N VAL A 97 -18.23 -0.44 -0.39
CA VAL A 97 -18.85 -0.88 0.88
C VAL A 97 -19.41 -2.29 0.77
N ILE A 98 -20.12 -2.64 -0.29
CA ILE A 98 -20.72 -3.97 -0.45
C ILE A 98 -19.62 -5.05 -0.52
N ARG A 99 -18.54 -4.80 -1.26
CA ARG A 99 -17.39 -5.70 -1.30
C ARG A 99 -16.68 -5.82 0.06
N GLY A 100 -16.63 -4.73 0.82
CA GLY A 100 -16.07 -4.72 2.17
C GLY A 100 -16.76 -5.67 3.15
N LEU A 101 -18.04 -5.99 2.97
CA LEU A 101 -18.76 -6.89 3.87
C LEU A 101 -18.20 -8.32 3.89
N THR A 102 -17.69 -8.81 2.77
CA THR A 102 -17.06 -10.15 2.69
C THR A 102 -15.71 -10.23 3.43
N LEU A 103 -15.12 -9.08 3.73
CA LEU A 103 -13.81 -8.94 4.34
C LEU A 103 -13.88 -8.70 5.88
N ILE A 104 -15.09 -8.57 6.43
CA ILE A 104 -15.31 -8.34 7.86
C ILE A 104 -14.60 -9.38 8.74
N PRO A 105 -14.63 -10.70 8.45
CA PRO A 105 -13.97 -11.69 9.32
C PRO A 105 -12.45 -11.43 9.47
N GLU A 106 -11.78 -11.06 8.38
CA GLU A 106 -10.33 -10.75 8.42
C GLU A 106 -10.05 -9.42 9.14
N LEU A 107 -10.89 -8.41 8.93
CA LEU A 107 -10.80 -7.14 9.66
C LEU A 107 -11.03 -7.33 11.16
N VAL A 108 -11.95 -8.21 11.54
CA VAL A 108 -12.18 -8.57 12.95
C VAL A 108 -10.96 -9.29 13.55
N ARG A 109 -10.30 -10.17 12.79
CA ARG A 109 -9.04 -10.81 13.24
C ARG A 109 -7.91 -9.78 13.38
N ALA A 110 -7.86 -8.76 12.52
CA ALA A 110 -6.85 -7.71 12.59
C ALA A 110 -7.03 -6.80 13.83
N GLY A 111 -8.22 -6.29 14.08
CA GLY A 111 -8.44 -5.25 15.09
C GLY A 111 -9.71 -5.35 15.90
N GLY A 112 -10.43 -6.49 15.86
CA GLY A 112 -11.75 -6.63 16.48
C GLY A 112 -12.81 -5.76 15.81
N LEU A 113 -14.01 -5.71 16.38
CA LEU A 113 -15.11 -4.87 15.85
C LEU A 113 -14.73 -3.39 15.79
N SER A 114 -14.02 -2.88 16.79
CA SER A 114 -13.54 -1.49 16.79
C SER A 114 -12.51 -1.24 15.68
N GLY A 115 -11.69 -2.23 15.34
CA GLY A 115 -10.77 -2.17 14.19
C GLY A 115 -11.50 -2.09 12.87
N VAL A 116 -12.62 -2.82 12.71
CA VAL A 116 -13.47 -2.70 11.51
C VAL A 116 -13.99 -1.27 11.36
N MET A 117 -14.52 -0.67 12.43
CA MET A 117 -15.03 0.71 12.40
C MET A 117 -13.91 1.71 12.06
N ARG A 118 -12.73 1.54 12.64
CA ARG A 118 -11.56 2.38 12.33
C ARG A 118 -11.12 2.23 10.87
N ALA A 119 -11.06 1.00 10.35
CA ALA A 119 -10.71 0.76 8.95
C ALA A 119 -11.71 1.40 7.97
N VAL A 120 -13.02 1.29 8.25
CA VAL A 120 -14.07 1.92 7.44
C VAL A 120 -13.96 3.45 7.46
N SER A 121 -13.77 4.04 8.65
CA SER A 121 -13.58 5.50 8.79
C SER A 121 -12.33 5.99 8.08
N THR A 122 -11.23 5.22 8.15
CA THR A 122 -10.01 5.51 7.42
C THR A 122 -10.24 5.49 5.92
N LEU A 123 -10.85 4.42 5.40
CA LEU A 123 -11.14 4.28 3.98
C LEU A 123 -12.02 5.43 3.46
N ASP A 124 -13.07 5.82 4.19
CA ASP A 124 -13.92 6.96 3.85
C ASP A 124 -13.11 8.26 3.73
N THR A 125 -12.21 8.50 4.70
CA THR A 125 -11.33 9.68 4.68
C THR A 125 -10.38 9.65 3.48
N LEU A 126 -9.74 8.53 3.19
CA LEU A 126 -8.82 8.38 2.06
C LEU A 126 -9.57 8.59 0.73
N LEU A 127 -10.73 7.96 0.55
CA LEU A 127 -11.52 8.07 -0.68
C LEU A 127 -11.99 9.51 -0.96
N LYS A 128 -12.41 10.25 0.07
CA LYS A 128 -12.85 11.65 -0.05
C LYS A 128 -11.76 12.61 -0.51
N HIS A 129 -10.50 12.27 -0.26
CA HIS A 129 -9.37 13.15 -0.53
C HIS A 129 -8.49 12.68 -1.69
N ARG A 130 -8.85 11.59 -2.37
CA ARG A 130 -8.14 11.14 -3.58
C ARG A 130 -8.21 12.21 -4.69
N PRO A 131 -7.16 12.34 -5.52
CA PRO A 131 -7.22 13.16 -6.73
C PRO A 131 -8.38 12.74 -7.63
N ALA A 132 -9.04 13.71 -8.28
CA ALA A 132 -10.13 13.45 -9.22
C ALA A 132 -9.61 12.94 -10.58
N GLU A 133 -8.39 13.36 -10.94
CA GLU A 133 -7.74 12.99 -12.19
C GLU A 133 -7.35 11.50 -12.15
N PRO A 134 -7.40 10.79 -13.29
CA PRO A 134 -6.90 9.42 -13.40
C PRO A 134 -5.43 9.31 -12.95
N HIS A 135 -5.12 8.30 -12.14
CA HIS A 135 -3.78 8.11 -11.60
C HIS A 135 -3.51 6.64 -11.23
N ILE A 136 -2.25 6.29 -11.05
CA ILE A 136 -1.87 5.07 -10.35
C ILE A 136 -1.85 5.40 -8.85
N TYR A 137 -2.64 4.70 -8.06
CA TYR A 137 -2.62 4.79 -6.61
C TYR A 137 -1.70 3.71 -6.02
N LEU A 138 -0.62 4.13 -5.39
CA LEU A 138 0.23 3.25 -4.59
C LEU A 138 -0.35 3.18 -3.18
N ASN A 139 -1.20 2.19 -2.96
CA ASN A 139 -1.90 1.99 -1.69
C ASN A 139 -0.94 1.54 -0.57
N VAL A 140 -0.07 0.58 -0.88
CA VAL A 140 0.90 0.02 0.09
C VAL A 140 2.20 -0.28 -0.64
N LEU A 141 3.34 0.06 -0.02
CA LEU A 141 4.67 -0.39 -0.41
C LEU A 141 5.46 -0.78 0.83
N GLY A 142 5.87 -2.04 0.91
CA GLY A 142 6.68 -2.54 2.00
C GLY A 142 7.85 -3.38 1.52
N VAL A 143 8.97 -3.22 2.18
CA VAL A 143 10.21 -3.98 1.96
C VAL A 143 10.54 -4.71 3.25
N GLU A 144 10.97 -5.97 3.16
CA GLU A 144 11.47 -6.75 4.29
C GLU A 144 12.44 -5.90 5.11
N PRO A 145 12.24 -5.73 6.44
CA PRO A 145 13.04 -4.80 7.26
C PRO A 145 14.55 -4.96 7.10
N GLU A 146 15.03 -6.20 7.01
CA GLU A 146 16.46 -6.53 6.85
C GLU A 146 17.03 -6.15 5.47
N LEU A 147 16.16 -5.90 4.50
CA LEU A 147 16.50 -5.55 3.11
C LEU A 147 16.15 -4.10 2.74
N GLN A 148 15.70 -3.31 3.70
CA GLN A 148 15.51 -1.88 3.49
C GLN A 148 16.84 -1.20 3.15
N ARG A 149 16.78 -0.06 2.46
CA ARG A 149 17.95 0.69 1.95
C ARG A 149 18.82 -0.07 0.91
N ARG A 150 18.28 -1.17 0.35
CA ARG A 150 18.92 -1.94 -0.73
C ARG A 150 18.22 -1.74 -2.07
N HIS A 151 17.62 -0.57 -2.28
CA HIS A 151 16.96 -0.13 -3.51
C HIS A 151 15.71 -0.94 -3.95
N TYR A 152 15.22 -1.90 -3.18
CA TYR A 152 14.01 -2.67 -3.54
C TYR A 152 12.77 -1.77 -3.66
N GLY A 153 12.60 -0.82 -2.72
CA GLY A 153 11.50 0.16 -2.78
C GLY A 153 11.65 1.13 -3.95
N VAL A 154 12.87 1.62 -4.20
CA VAL A 154 13.16 2.52 -5.34
C VAL A 154 12.82 1.84 -6.65
N ALA A 155 13.22 0.58 -6.84
CA ALA A 155 12.93 -0.16 -8.07
C ALA A 155 11.42 -0.27 -8.34
N LEU A 156 10.60 -0.51 -7.30
CA LEU A 156 9.14 -0.52 -7.43
C LEU A 156 8.58 0.87 -7.79
N LEU A 157 9.11 1.94 -7.19
CA LEU A 157 8.69 3.31 -7.50
C LEU A 157 9.09 3.73 -8.91
N ASP A 158 10.30 3.39 -9.35
CA ASP A 158 10.76 3.64 -10.72
C ASP A 158 9.87 2.90 -11.74
N TYR A 159 9.54 1.64 -11.48
CA TYR A 159 8.61 0.89 -12.32
C TYR A 159 7.25 1.59 -12.43
N LEU A 160 6.68 2.07 -11.31
CA LEU A 160 5.38 2.76 -11.34
C LEU A 160 5.45 4.09 -12.09
N ARG A 161 6.54 4.85 -11.91
CA ARG A 161 6.81 6.08 -12.68
C ARG A 161 6.83 5.78 -14.18
N ASP A 162 7.55 4.74 -14.59
CA ASP A 162 7.69 4.36 -15.98
C ASP A 162 6.34 3.87 -16.56
N GLN A 163 5.54 3.14 -15.78
CA GLN A 163 4.17 2.77 -16.17
C GLN A 163 3.26 4.00 -16.33
N ALA A 164 3.38 5.00 -15.46
CA ALA A 164 2.62 6.24 -15.60
C ALA A 164 3.06 7.06 -16.83
N ALA A 165 4.35 7.07 -17.16
CA ALA A 165 4.89 7.76 -18.34
C ALA A 165 4.34 7.20 -19.66
N LEU A 166 4.05 5.89 -19.73
CA LEU A 166 3.47 5.24 -20.91
C LEU A 166 1.98 5.59 -21.14
N ARG A 167 1.34 6.30 -20.22
CA ARG A 167 -0.09 6.57 -20.21
C ARG A 167 -0.38 8.06 -20.15
N SER A 168 -0.70 8.67 -21.29
CA SER A 168 -0.97 10.12 -21.41
C SER A 168 -2.24 10.57 -20.69
N ASP A 169 -3.13 9.64 -20.37
CA ASP A 169 -4.38 9.86 -19.63
C ASP A 169 -4.21 9.90 -18.11
N LEU A 170 -3.01 9.57 -17.58
CA LEU A 170 -2.75 9.58 -16.14
C LEU A 170 -2.05 10.86 -15.69
N ALA A 171 -2.46 11.38 -14.54
CA ALA A 171 -1.77 12.51 -13.88
C ALA A 171 -0.41 12.12 -13.29
N GLY A 172 -0.23 10.84 -12.92
CA GLY A 172 1.00 10.34 -12.32
C GLY A 172 0.76 9.20 -11.33
N VAL A 173 1.65 9.10 -10.35
CA VAL A 173 1.55 8.12 -9.25
C VAL A 173 1.24 8.86 -7.94
N TYR A 174 0.14 8.48 -7.30
CA TYR A 174 -0.35 9.07 -6.05
C TYR A 174 -0.17 8.10 -4.88
N LEU A 175 0.13 8.62 -3.71
CA LEU A 175 0.19 7.88 -2.44
C LEU A 175 -0.17 8.77 -1.24
N GLU A 176 -0.41 8.13 -0.10
CA GLU A 176 -0.40 8.77 1.22
C GLU A 176 0.65 8.13 2.12
N THR A 177 1.19 8.92 3.05
CA THR A 177 2.15 8.43 4.05
C THR A 177 1.96 9.12 5.39
N ALA A 178 2.25 8.40 6.48
CA ALA A 178 2.00 8.85 7.86
C ALA A 178 3.29 9.25 8.61
N THR A 179 4.45 9.28 7.95
CA THR A 179 5.72 9.62 8.60
C THR A 179 6.52 10.67 7.82
N GLU A 180 7.15 11.61 8.53
CA GLU A 180 8.02 12.62 7.91
C GLU A 180 9.23 12.01 7.21
N ALA A 181 9.74 10.89 7.74
CA ALA A 181 10.84 10.17 7.10
C ALA A 181 10.44 9.65 5.71
N ASN A 182 9.21 9.16 5.56
CA ASN A 182 8.69 8.75 4.27
C ASN A 182 8.41 9.94 3.35
N VAL A 183 7.94 11.09 3.88
CA VAL A 183 7.81 12.32 3.08
C VAL A 183 9.15 12.70 2.47
N ALA A 184 10.22 12.75 3.29
CA ALA A 184 11.56 13.04 2.80
C ALA A 184 12.04 12.03 1.75
N TYR A 185 11.80 10.73 2.00
CA TYR A 185 12.15 9.66 1.07
C TYR A 185 11.42 9.79 -0.29
N TYR A 186 10.10 9.95 -0.26
CA TYR A 186 9.31 10.10 -1.48
C TYR A 186 9.63 11.39 -2.23
N SER A 187 9.87 12.50 -1.51
CA SER A 187 10.30 13.76 -2.13
C SER A 187 11.63 13.61 -2.87
N HIS A 188 12.58 12.84 -2.32
CA HIS A 188 13.85 12.56 -2.97
C HIS A 188 13.70 11.80 -4.31
N VAL A 189 12.67 10.98 -4.44
CA VAL A 189 12.37 10.23 -5.67
C VAL A 189 11.30 10.90 -6.55
N GLY A 190 11.02 12.20 -6.33
CA GLY A 190 10.24 13.04 -7.21
C GLY A 190 8.77 13.22 -6.86
N TYR A 191 8.30 12.73 -5.71
CA TYR A 191 6.95 13.02 -5.23
C TYR A 191 6.87 14.41 -4.60
N GLN A 192 5.73 15.06 -4.77
CA GLN A 192 5.42 16.37 -4.20
C GLN A 192 4.26 16.24 -3.23
N VAL A 193 4.33 16.93 -2.09
CA VAL A 193 3.21 17.02 -1.15
C VAL A 193 2.11 17.89 -1.79
N ILE A 194 0.92 17.34 -1.93
CA ILE A 194 -0.26 18.03 -2.50
C ILE A 194 -1.33 18.33 -1.45
N GLY A 195 -1.12 17.93 -0.20
CA GLY A 195 -1.99 18.23 0.92
C GLY A 195 -1.82 17.27 2.09
N GLU A 196 -2.60 17.50 3.13
CA GLU A 196 -2.62 16.69 4.35
C GLU A 196 -4.04 16.22 4.66
N ILE A 197 -4.15 15.10 5.37
CA ILE A 197 -5.38 14.53 5.93
C ILE A 197 -5.10 13.96 7.33
N ARG A 198 -6.16 13.68 8.11
CA ARG A 198 -6.02 13.17 9.47
C ARG A 198 -7.02 12.03 9.75
N PRO A 199 -6.95 10.86 9.09
CA PRO A 199 -7.75 9.72 9.48
C PRO A 199 -7.36 9.27 10.89
N LEU A 200 -8.35 9.02 11.76
CA LEU A 200 -8.13 8.60 13.15
C LEU A 200 -7.13 9.49 13.92
N ASP A 201 -7.13 10.81 13.65
CA ASP A 201 -6.19 11.79 14.19
C ASP A 201 -4.71 11.57 13.81
N VAL A 202 -4.40 10.59 12.97
CA VAL A 202 -3.05 10.38 12.42
C VAL A 202 -2.80 11.37 11.29
N ARG A 203 -1.76 12.19 11.43
CA ARG A 203 -1.32 13.10 10.36
C ARG A 203 -0.77 12.29 9.19
N MET A 204 -1.30 12.54 8.01
CA MET A 204 -0.85 11.94 6.76
C MET A 204 -0.65 12.99 5.69
N TRP A 205 0.36 12.79 4.87
CA TRP A 205 0.64 13.60 3.69
C TRP A 205 0.17 12.87 2.45
N ARG A 206 -0.57 13.60 1.61
CA ARG A 206 -0.92 13.18 0.26
C ARG A 206 0.17 13.63 -0.68
N MET A 207 0.71 12.71 -1.46
CA MET A 207 1.83 13.00 -2.36
C MET A 207 1.54 12.50 -3.78
N LEU A 208 1.98 13.27 -4.76
CA LEU A 208 1.86 12.94 -6.18
C LEU A 208 3.24 13.04 -6.84
N GLN A 209 3.63 12.03 -7.58
CA GLN A 209 4.70 12.11 -8.55
C GLN A 209 4.05 12.39 -9.90
N PRO A 210 4.18 13.60 -10.46
CA PRO A 210 3.59 13.94 -11.74
C PRO A 210 4.14 13.04 -12.86
N ARG A 211 3.31 12.73 -13.85
CA ARG A 211 3.75 12.02 -15.03
C ARG A 211 4.84 12.82 -15.75
N ILE A 212 5.93 12.16 -16.10
CA ILE A 212 6.96 12.73 -16.98
C ILE A 212 6.43 12.64 -18.41
N ALA A 213 6.46 13.77 -19.13
CA ALA A 213 6.02 13.87 -20.51
C ALA A 213 6.98 13.13 -21.47
#